data_b409b4c108d2effb185ce3add53a3699
#
_entry.id   b409b4c108d2effb185ce3add53a3699
#
_cell.length_a   1.000
_cell.length_b   1.000
_cell.length_c   1.000
_cell.angle_alpha   90.00
_cell.angle_beta   90.00
_cell.angle_gamma   90.00
#
_symmetry.space_group_name_H-M   'P 1'
#
loop_
_entity.id
_entity.type
_entity.pdbx_description
1 polymer ?
#
loop_
_entity_poly.entity_id
_entity_poly.type
_entity_poly.pdbx_seq_one_letter_code
_entity_poly.pdbx_strand_id
1 'polypeptide(L)'
;MSLASRTDRVHTADVVLSTSASFESMGIKQIVLEGLRACGYVVPSPIQLLTIPIAVKGCDVLGISKSGTGKTVCFAVTCLQHVVQRLNTPQSLIVQPTRELATQTKDIITAMASHLRDAVGVHAFVGGIAIDLDTQKLCQVTELVHIIIGTPGRLLALLQLGTLVSSTIRILILDEVDRLYSDSLASELSQILSFLPKKRQTLCFSATLPDGLEKSLHSIMSSPQLITVPSEDAKLIGVKQFYLKCENVPSADSSKNDIQRRVSAIDYLLQQVNFHQAIVFCNSQSRATLVDDWLQVGGWSSTCIHGAMEQSDRNAAISAVKSFSARVLVSSDLTARGIDLDRVNLVVNCDIPQHAHTYLHRVGRTGRFGTLGLAVSITNGDQDVSSLGAISESVSYEIPQLPDVIPKDWYDFQLQNDECSRKELAQASERPKDVALPAQPRQRDNQGEEHNEKKRKIVKDPAGIDSVASFSQFPPWAIPPDARTDFQSACNVTSHGLPPPPPPAVVLQWLNWSVTYHPPSLIIPNFQPT
;
A
#
# COMPACT_ATOMS: atom_id res chain seq x y z
N MET A 1 -11.16 -19.94 0.13
CA MET A 1 -10.97 -20.10 -1.32
C MET A 1 -9.55 -20.55 -1.56
N SER A 2 -9.36 -21.73 -2.15
CA SER A 2 -8.05 -22.28 -2.51
C SER A 2 -7.35 -21.29 -3.43
N LEU A 3 -6.13 -20.87 -3.05
CA LEU A 3 -5.18 -20.22 -3.93
C LEU A 3 -4.89 -21.21 -5.07
N ALA A 4 -5.61 -21.11 -6.19
CA ALA A 4 -5.29 -21.86 -7.40
C ALA A 4 -3.81 -21.65 -7.67
N SER A 5 -3.08 -22.75 -7.85
CA SER A 5 -1.63 -22.74 -7.90
C SER A 5 -1.15 -21.72 -8.92
N ARG A 6 -0.28 -20.80 -8.51
CA ARG A 6 0.38 -19.83 -9.40
C ARG A 6 1.20 -20.52 -10.51
N THR A 7 1.31 -21.84 -10.46
CA THR A 7 2.12 -22.68 -11.35
C THR A 7 1.50 -22.94 -12.73
N ASP A 8 0.20 -22.69 -12.93
CA ASP A 8 -0.49 -23.04 -14.18
C ASP A 8 -0.61 -21.88 -15.17
N ARG A 9 0.07 -20.76 -14.92
CA ARG A 9 0.06 -19.58 -15.79
C ARG A 9 1.25 -19.58 -16.74
N VAL A 10 1.02 -19.19 -17.98
CA VAL A 10 2.11 -18.87 -18.92
C VAL A 10 2.85 -17.64 -18.40
N HIS A 11 4.13 -17.77 -18.10
CA HIS A 11 4.97 -16.70 -17.59
C HIS A 11 5.96 -16.23 -18.65
N THR A 12 6.28 -14.93 -18.64
CA THR A 12 7.33 -14.35 -19.47
C THR A 12 8.73 -14.72 -18.95
N ALA A 13 9.73 -14.71 -19.82
CA ALA A 13 11.09 -15.18 -19.51
C ALA A 13 11.82 -14.39 -18.39
N ASP A 14 11.39 -13.18 -18.11
CA ASP A 14 11.94 -12.33 -17.03
C ASP A 14 11.48 -12.74 -15.61
N VAL A 15 10.49 -13.63 -15.52
CA VAL A 15 9.97 -14.16 -14.25
C VAL A 15 10.35 -15.62 -14.03
N VAL A 16 10.61 -16.37 -15.10
CA VAL A 16 10.98 -17.79 -15.02
C VAL A 16 12.48 -17.93 -15.15
N LEU A 17 13.18 -18.18 -14.05
CA LEU A 17 14.52 -18.74 -14.08
C LEU A 17 14.43 -20.26 -14.17
N SER A 18 15.55 -20.87 -14.66
CA SER A 18 15.73 -22.30 -14.86
C SER A 18 14.99 -23.16 -13.81
N THR A 19 14.38 -24.24 -14.24
CA THR A 19 13.66 -25.24 -13.43
C THR A 19 14.47 -25.87 -12.29
N SER A 20 15.75 -25.49 -12.14
CA SER A 20 16.67 -25.97 -11.09
C SER A 20 16.78 -25.03 -9.88
N ALA A 21 16.20 -23.81 -9.92
CA ALA A 21 16.29 -22.87 -8.80
C ALA A 21 15.27 -23.19 -7.71
N SER A 22 15.71 -23.33 -6.46
CA SER A 22 14.84 -23.65 -5.34
C SER A 22 15.16 -22.80 -4.11
N PHE A 23 14.16 -22.55 -3.25
CA PHE A 23 14.34 -21.81 -1.98
C PHE A 23 15.21 -22.59 -0.98
N GLU A 24 15.28 -23.90 -1.10
CA GLU A 24 16.05 -24.78 -0.20
C GLU A 24 17.56 -24.48 -0.23
N SER A 25 18.06 -24.03 -1.37
CA SER A 25 19.49 -23.70 -1.56
C SER A 25 19.90 -22.35 -0.96
N MET A 26 18.94 -21.53 -0.44
CA MET A 26 19.18 -20.14 -0.04
C MET A 26 19.57 -19.94 1.43
N GLY A 27 19.72 -21.02 2.21
CA GLY A 27 20.05 -20.92 3.62
C GLY A 27 18.89 -20.47 4.53
N ILE A 28 17.66 -20.66 4.07
CA ILE A 28 16.43 -20.33 4.81
C ILE A 28 16.15 -21.42 5.83
N LYS A 29 15.71 -21.05 7.05
CA LYS A 29 15.27 -22.01 8.06
C LYS A 29 14.11 -22.86 7.55
N GLN A 30 14.12 -24.17 7.88
CA GLN A 30 13.11 -25.13 7.42
C GLN A 30 11.67 -24.66 7.70
N ILE A 31 11.42 -24.11 8.87
CA ILE A 31 10.10 -23.62 9.27
C ILE A 31 9.62 -22.43 8.41
N VAL A 32 10.53 -21.56 7.94
CA VAL A 32 10.21 -20.45 7.03
C VAL A 32 9.96 -20.98 5.63
N LEU A 33 10.70 -22.02 5.20
CA LEU A 33 10.44 -22.73 3.93
C LEU A 33 9.05 -23.37 3.91
N GLU A 34 8.59 -23.92 5.01
CA GLU A 34 7.24 -24.48 5.16
C GLU A 34 6.19 -23.38 4.99
N GLY A 35 6.40 -22.21 5.60
CA GLY A 35 5.53 -21.04 5.41
C GLY A 35 5.49 -20.54 3.97
N LEU A 36 6.64 -20.49 3.28
CA LEU A 36 6.71 -20.16 1.85
C LEU A 36 5.88 -21.12 0.99
N ARG A 37 6.08 -22.44 1.19
CA ARG A 37 5.35 -23.47 0.43
C ARG A 37 3.84 -23.41 0.66
N ALA A 38 3.44 -23.23 1.90
CA ALA A 38 2.01 -23.12 2.26
C ALA A 38 1.34 -21.89 1.65
N CYS A 39 2.11 -20.82 1.43
CA CYS A 39 1.64 -19.63 0.70
C CYS A 39 1.75 -19.77 -0.84
N GLY A 40 2.12 -20.95 -1.35
CA GLY A 40 2.21 -21.22 -2.79
C GLY A 40 3.48 -20.69 -3.46
N TYR A 41 4.51 -20.30 -2.69
CA TYR A 41 5.80 -19.91 -3.24
C TYR A 41 6.68 -21.15 -3.44
N VAL A 42 6.72 -21.67 -4.65
CA VAL A 42 7.43 -22.91 -4.99
C VAL A 42 8.75 -22.61 -5.71
N VAL A 43 8.71 -21.74 -6.70
CA VAL A 43 9.87 -21.34 -7.51
C VAL A 43 10.23 -19.89 -7.20
N PRO A 44 11.50 -19.60 -6.84
CA PRO A 44 11.93 -18.23 -6.57
C PRO A 44 12.01 -17.41 -7.87
N SER A 45 11.60 -16.15 -7.78
CA SER A 45 11.83 -15.18 -8.85
C SER A 45 13.29 -14.72 -8.91
N PRO A 46 13.75 -14.08 -10.01
CA PRO A 46 15.12 -13.58 -10.12
C PRO A 46 15.58 -12.70 -8.96
N ILE A 47 14.74 -11.74 -8.54
CA ILE A 47 15.09 -10.87 -7.42
C ILE A 47 15.18 -11.67 -6.11
N GLN A 48 14.33 -12.67 -5.91
CA GLN A 48 14.36 -13.52 -4.72
C GLN A 48 15.62 -14.40 -4.71
N LEU A 49 15.98 -14.99 -5.84
CA LEU A 49 17.16 -15.83 -5.97
C LEU A 49 18.46 -15.08 -5.66
N LEU A 50 18.56 -13.83 -6.09
CA LEU A 50 19.74 -13.00 -5.86
C LEU A 50 19.77 -12.36 -4.49
N THR A 51 18.60 -11.95 -3.95
CA THR A 51 18.52 -11.16 -2.71
C THR A 51 18.51 -12.03 -1.46
N ILE A 52 17.68 -13.09 -1.42
CA ILE A 52 17.44 -13.86 -0.20
C ILE A 52 18.74 -14.45 0.37
N PRO A 53 19.64 -15.08 -0.42
CA PRO A 53 20.87 -15.69 0.12
C PRO A 53 21.81 -14.68 0.79
N ILE A 54 21.74 -13.41 0.41
CA ILE A 54 22.54 -12.31 0.95
C ILE A 54 21.85 -11.74 2.19
N ALA A 55 20.56 -11.48 2.09
CA ALA A 55 19.76 -10.87 3.16
C ALA A 55 19.67 -11.78 4.42
N VAL A 56 19.53 -13.10 4.25
CA VAL A 56 19.48 -14.04 5.38
C VAL A 56 20.82 -14.18 6.13
N LYS A 57 21.92 -13.71 5.53
CA LYS A 57 23.23 -13.61 6.19
C LYS A 57 23.42 -12.32 6.98
N GLY A 58 22.43 -11.42 6.97
CA GLY A 58 22.47 -10.15 7.67
C GLY A 58 23.17 -9.01 6.93
N CYS A 59 23.45 -9.17 5.62
CA CYS A 59 24.04 -8.11 4.81
C CYS A 59 22.96 -7.10 4.39
N ASP A 60 23.36 -5.83 4.22
CA ASP A 60 22.51 -4.80 3.64
C ASP A 60 22.36 -5.03 2.13
N VAL A 61 21.16 -4.78 1.62
CA VAL A 61 20.84 -5.01 0.22
C VAL A 61 20.08 -3.82 -0.38
N LEU A 62 20.54 -3.34 -1.53
CA LEU A 62 19.81 -2.44 -2.40
C LEU A 62 19.30 -3.22 -3.62
N GLY A 63 18.03 -3.58 -3.60
CA GLY A 63 17.37 -4.40 -4.62
C GLY A 63 16.60 -3.55 -5.63
N ILE A 64 17.03 -3.55 -6.88
CA ILE A 64 16.37 -2.85 -7.98
C ILE A 64 15.69 -3.87 -8.88
N SER A 65 14.35 -3.82 -8.92
CA SER A 65 13.57 -4.67 -9.82
C SER A 65 12.16 -4.11 -10.04
N LYS A 66 11.55 -4.44 -11.14
CA LYS A 66 10.18 -4.00 -11.50
C LYS A 66 9.16 -4.29 -10.39
N SER A 67 8.04 -3.58 -10.40
CA SER A 67 6.90 -3.90 -9.54
C SER A 67 6.34 -5.28 -9.88
N GLY A 68 5.86 -6.02 -8.87
CA GLY A 68 5.25 -7.35 -9.08
C GLY A 68 6.25 -8.51 -9.29
N THR A 69 7.56 -8.30 -9.10
CA THR A 69 8.59 -9.36 -9.21
C THR A 69 8.76 -10.19 -7.94
N GLY A 70 8.02 -9.87 -6.86
CA GLY A 70 8.08 -10.62 -5.60
C GLY A 70 9.07 -10.08 -4.57
N LYS A 71 9.44 -8.80 -4.61
CA LYS A 71 10.29 -8.13 -3.59
C LYS A 71 9.78 -8.34 -2.16
N THR A 72 8.46 -8.33 -1.96
CA THR A 72 7.82 -8.54 -0.66
C THR A 72 8.25 -9.85 0.01
N VAL A 73 8.42 -10.92 -0.76
CA VAL A 73 8.88 -12.21 -0.23
C VAL A 73 10.33 -12.13 0.27
N CYS A 74 11.19 -11.34 -0.38
CA CYS A 74 12.59 -11.17 0.05
C CYS A 74 12.66 -10.65 1.48
N PHE A 75 11.92 -9.58 1.78
CA PHE A 75 11.96 -9.00 3.12
C PHE A 75 11.09 -9.76 4.12
N ALA A 76 10.00 -10.40 3.71
CA ALA A 76 9.22 -11.29 4.56
C ALA A 76 10.08 -12.45 5.09
N VAL A 77 10.80 -13.14 4.19
CA VAL A 77 11.75 -14.20 4.55
C VAL A 77 12.82 -13.66 5.49
N THR A 78 13.40 -12.50 5.20
CA THR A 78 14.46 -11.91 6.04
C THR A 78 13.96 -11.63 7.46
N CYS A 79 12.78 -11.02 7.61
CA CYS A 79 12.18 -10.77 8.93
C CYS A 79 11.93 -12.07 9.70
N LEU A 80 11.29 -13.06 9.06
CA LEU A 80 10.95 -14.33 9.69
C LEU A 80 12.19 -15.20 9.99
N GLN A 81 13.25 -15.08 9.18
CA GLN A 81 14.54 -15.75 9.41
C GLN A 81 15.20 -15.30 10.71
N HIS A 82 15.10 -13.99 11.02
CA HIS A 82 15.84 -13.38 12.13
C HIS A 82 14.98 -13.10 13.38
N VAL A 83 13.66 -13.27 13.31
CA VAL A 83 12.77 -13.03 14.45
C VAL A 83 13.13 -13.93 15.62
N VAL A 84 13.20 -13.35 16.82
CA VAL A 84 13.39 -14.04 18.10
C VAL A 84 12.04 -14.02 18.82
N GLN A 85 11.24 -15.07 18.63
CA GLN A 85 9.84 -15.17 19.07
C GLN A 85 9.63 -14.95 20.58
N ARG A 86 10.58 -15.39 21.42
CA ARG A 86 10.55 -15.22 22.89
C ARG A 86 10.70 -13.76 23.37
N LEU A 87 11.16 -12.87 22.49
CA LEU A 87 11.36 -11.46 22.82
C LEU A 87 10.18 -10.66 22.26
N ASN A 88 9.17 -10.40 23.09
CA ASN A 88 8.01 -9.59 22.68
C ASN A 88 8.38 -8.10 22.57
N THR A 89 9.16 -7.77 21.55
CA THR A 89 9.58 -6.40 21.23
C THR A 89 9.65 -6.19 19.72
N PRO A 90 9.48 -4.96 19.21
CA PRO A 90 9.68 -4.65 17.81
C PRO A 90 11.11 -4.99 17.36
N GLN A 91 11.27 -5.88 16.39
CA GLN A 91 12.58 -6.34 15.90
C GLN A 91 12.83 -5.94 14.45
N SER A 92 11.76 -5.82 13.66
CA SER A 92 11.81 -5.39 12.27
C SER A 92 10.85 -4.24 12.05
N LEU A 93 11.31 -3.22 11.32
CA LEU A 93 10.50 -2.08 10.87
C LEU A 93 10.48 -2.03 9.35
N ILE A 94 9.30 -2.06 8.76
CA ILE A 94 9.07 -1.97 7.33
C ILE A 94 8.35 -0.66 7.05
N VAL A 95 8.98 0.23 6.29
CA VAL A 95 8.40 1.53 5.91
C VAL A 95 7.96 1.46 4.46
N GLN A 96 6.69 1.75 4.21
CA GLN A 96 6.07 1.70 2.89
C GLN A 96 5.27 2.97 2.62
N PRO A 97 5.23 3.49 1.37
CA PRO A 97 4.64 4.79 1.09
C PRO A 97 3.13 4.83 1.16
N THR A 98 2.44 3.67 1.06
CA THR A 98 0.97 3.61 1.02
C THR A 98 0.40 2.65 2.05
N ARG A 99 -0.82 2.94 2.49
CA ARG A 99 -1.57 2.15 3.49
C ARG A 99 -1.89 0.75 2.98
N GLU A 100 -2.26 0.68 1.71
CA GLU A 100 -2.63 -0.56 1.02
C GLU A 100 -1.44 -1.52 0.94
N LEU A 101 -0.27 -0.99 0.57
CA LEU A 101 0.96 -1.79 0.50
C LEU A 101 1.33 -2.33 1.89
N ALA A 102 1.25 -1.48 2.93
CA ALA A 102 1.53 -1.88 4.30
C ALA A 102 0.57 -2.98 4.80
N THR A 103 -0.71 -2.85 4.52
CA THR A 103 -1.72 -3.86 4.89
C THR A 103 -1.47 -5.17 4.14
N GLN A 104 -1.23 -5.11 2.84
CA GLN A 104 -0.92 -6.29 2.03
C GLN A 104 0.35 -7.01 2.50
N THR A 105 1.41 -6.25 2.79
CA THR A 105 2.66 -6.81 3.30
C THR A 105 2.45 -7.51 4.65
N LYS A 106 1.66 -6.89 5.55
CA LYS A 106 1.26 -7.51 6.81
C LYS A 106 0.57 -8.85 6.56
N ASP A 107 -0.41 -8.91 5.65
CA ASP A 107 -1.18 -10.13 5.37
C ASP A 107 -0.27 -11.25 4.83
N ILE A 108 0.67 -10.94 3.93
CA ILE A 108 1.65 -11.90 3.40
C ILE A 108 2.55 -12.43 4.52
N ILE A 109 3.14 -11.54 5.33
CA ILE A 109 4.04 -11.96 6.42
C ILE A 109 3.28 -12.77 7.47
N THR A 110 2.05 -12.37 7.81
CA THR A 110 1.18 -13.10 8.75
C THR A 110 0.87 -14.51 8.23
N ALA A 111 0.51 -14.64 6.95
CA ALA A 111 0.26 -15.93 6.33
C ALA A 111 1.49 -16.85 6.36
N MET A 112 2.67 -16.32 6.06
CA MET A 112 3.92 -17.08 6.15
C MET A 112 4.29 -17.43 7.61
N ALA A 113 4.04 -16.51 8.55
CA ALA A 113 4.35 -16.67 9.96
C ALA A 113 3.45 -17.69 10.66
N SER A 114 2.25 -17.97 10.15
CA SER A 114 1.30 -18.92 10.75
C SER A 114 1.84 -20.36 10.85
N HIS A 115 2.91 -20.66 10.12
CA HIS A 115 3.59 -21.97 10.13
C HIS A 115 4.76 -22.02 11.11
N LEU A 116 5.13 -20.93 11.79
CA LEU A 116 6.14 -20.94 12.81
C LEU A 116 5.58 -21.59 14.10
N ARG A 117 6.44 -22.28 14.85
CA ARG A 117 6.02 -23.02 16.08
C ARG A 117 5.40 -22.11 17.12
N ASP A 118 6.04 -20.97 17.35
CA ASP A 118 5.57 -19.95 18.28
C ASP A 118 4.96 -18.79 17.50
N ALA A 119 3.98 -18.13 18.07
CA ALA A 119 3.32 -17.01 17.43
C ALA A 119 4.28 -15.84 17.16
N VAL A 120 4.11 -15.20 16.02
CA VAL A 120 4.84 -13.99 15.63
C VAL A 120 3.84 -12.85 15.44
N GLY A 121 3.99 -11.79 16.22
CA GLY A 121 3.16 -10.59 16.09
C GLY A 121 3.59 -9.75 14.89
N VAL A 122 2.67 -9.54 13.95
CA VAL A 122 2.88 -8.74 12.73
C VAL A 122 1.79 -7.68 12.66
N HIS A 123 2.17 -6.40 12.73
CA HIS A 123 1.23 -5.30 12.80
C HIS A 123 1.49 -4.26 11.72
N ALA A 124 0.40 -3.76 11.13
CA ALA A 124 0.45 -2.61 10.22
C ALA A 124 -0.14 -1.37 10.90
N PHE A 125 0.65 -0.29 10.95
CA PHE A 125 0.28 1.01 11.50
C PHE A 125 0.20 2.03 10.37
N VAL A 126 -1.02 2.45 10.05
CA VAL A 126 -1.30 3.32 8.90
C VAL A 126 -2.22 4.47 9.29
N GLY A 127 -2.12 5.58 8.58
CA GLY A 127 -3.00 6.72 8.82
C GLY A 127 -4.48 6.41 8.55
N GLY A 128 -5.40 7.28 9.02
CA GLY A 128 -6.85 7.11 8.82
C GLY A 128 -7.54 6.24 9.87
N ILE A 129 -6.82 5.81 10.90
CA ILE A 129 -7.33 5.11 12.08
C ILE A 129 -6.94 5.94 13.30
N ALA A 130 -7.74 5.95 14.38
CA ALA A 130 -7.37 6.66 15.60
C ALA A 130 -6.04 6.14 16.17
N ILE A 131 -5.12 7.05 16.50
CA ILE A 131 -3.76 6.67 16.96
C ILE A 131 -3.79 5.94 18.30
N ASP A 132 -4.82 6.20 19.11
CA ASP A 132 -5.01 5.54 20.40
C ASP A 132 -5.19 4.03 20.28
N LEU A 133 -5.84 3.56 19.22
CA LEU A 133 -5.98 2.13 18.93
C LEU A 133 -4.63 1.48 18.63
N ASP A 134 -3.76 2.16 17.92
CA ASP A 134 -2.42 1.68 17.63
C ASP A 134 -1.54 1.70 18.88
N THR A 135 -1.67 2.76 19.69
CA THR A 135 -0.99 2.87 20.99
C THR A 135 -1.43 1.76 21.95
N GLN A 136 -2.73 1.47 22.03
CA GLN A 136 -3.24 0.35 22.83
C GLN A 136 -2.62 -0.97 22.43
N LYS A 137 -2.58 -1.27 21.13
CA LYS A 137 -1.95 -2.51 20.63
C LYS A 137 -0.47 -2.62 21.01
N LEU A 138 0.28 -1.52 20.90
CA LEU A 138 1.71 -1.51 21.24
C LEU A 138 1.96 -1.64 22.74
N CYS A 139 1.04 -1.18 23.60
CA CYS A 139 1.16 -1.20 25.05
C CYS A 139 0.53 -2.45 25.70
N GLN A 140 -0.28 -3.23 25.00
CA GLN A 140 -0.90 -4.43 25.57
C GLN A 140 0.12 -5.56 25.74
N VAL A 141 0.26 -6.05 26.98
CA VAL A 141 1.20 -7.13 27.32
C VAL A 141 0.84 -8.46 26.62
N THR A 142 -0.44 -8.64 26.28
CA THR A 142 -0.96 -9.83 25.61
C THR A 142 -0.73 -9.83 24.09
N GLU A 143 -0.46 -8.67 23.51
CA GLU A 143 -0.19 -8.54 22.09
C GLU A 143 1.29 -8.83 21.79
N LEU A 144 1.52 -9.71 20.83
CA LEU A 144 2.88 -9.96 20.34
C LEU A 144 3.24 -8.93 19.27
N VAL A 145 4.38 -8.25 19.46
CA VAL A 145 4.82 -7.17 18.57
C VAL A 145 6.26 -7.41 18.14
N HIS A 146 6.43 -8.10 17.01
CA HIS A 146 7.78 -8.44 16.49
C HIS A 146 8.12 -7.71 15.20
N ILE A 147 7.17 -7.63 14.26
CA ILE A 147 7.35 -7.04 12.94
C ILE A 147 6.35 -5.91 12.78
N ILE A 148 6.87 -4.71 12.63
CA ILE A 148 6.11 -3.47 12.44
C ILE A 148 6.18 -3.07 10.98
N ILE A 149 5.04 -2.78 10.40
CA ILE A 149 4.91 -2.28 9.04
C ILE A 149 4.13 -0.98 9.11
N GLY A 150 4.46 0.01 8.30
CA GLY A 150 3.62 1.22 8.32
C GLY A 150 4.01 2.29 7.32
N THR A 151 3.16 3.32 7.29
CA THR A 151 3.40 4.53 6.50
C THR A 151 4.18 5.57 7.30
N PRO A 152 5.03 6.39 6.64
CA PRO A 152 5.94 7.31 7.34
C PRO A 152 5.27 8.14 8.42
N GLY A 153 4.22 8.90 8.10
CA GLY A 153 3.58 9.79 9.07
C GLY A 153 3.03 9.09 10.31
N ARG A 154 2.44 7.89 10.16
CA ARG A 154 1.94 7.12 11.31
C ARG A 154 3.07 6.55 12.16
N LEU A 155 4.10 5.99 11.52
CA LEU A 155 5.27 5.46 12.24
C LEU A 155 6.00 6.57 13.00
N LEU A 156 6.18 7.73 12.36
CA LEU A 156 6.79 8.89 13.00
C LEU A 156 5.99 9.35 14.23
N ALA A 157 4.67 9.45 14.12
CA ALA A 157 3.82 9.83 15.25
C ALA A 157 3.96 8.86 16.44
N LEU A 158 3.97 7.54 16.19
CA LEU A 158 4.15 6.53 17.23
C LEU A 158 5.56 6.55 17.87
N LEU A 159 6.60 6.87 17.08
CA LEU A 159 7.97 7.06 17.57
C LEU A 159 8.08 8.33 18.44
N GLN A 160 7.47 9.43 18.01
CA GLN A 160 7.46 10.70 18.73
C GLN A 160 6.68 10.60 20.06
N LEU A 161 5.59 9.82 20.08
CA LEU A 161 4.85 9.51 21.31
C LEU A 161 5.63 8.56 22.24
N GLY A 162 6.71 7.94 21.78
CA GLY A 162 7.47 6.95 22.53
C GLY A 162 6.76 5.62 22.74
N THR A 163 5.62 5.40 22.09
CA THR A 163 4.85 4.13 22.16
C THR A 163 5.47 3.04 21.31
N LEU A 164 6.08 3.40 20.19
CA LEU A 164 6.88 2.48 19.38
C LEU A 164 8.34 2.49 19.86
N VAL A 165 8.78 1.43 20.54
CA VAL A 165 10.14 1.27 21.02
C VAL A 165 11.07 0.96 19.85
N SER A 166 11.92 1.92 19.48
CA SER A 166 12.83 1.79 18.34
C SER A 166 14.16 1.09 18.66
N SER A 167 14.59 1.09 19.93
CA SER A 167 15.92 0.60 20.37
C SER A 167 16.15 -0.89 20.11
N THR A 168 15.09 -1.67 19.97
CA THR A 168 15.13 -3.12 19.74
C THR A 168 15.09 -3.50 18.26
N ILE A 169 14.89 -2.52 17.35
CA ILE A 169 14.80 -2.75 15.90
C ILE A 169 16.20 -3.08 15.36
N ARG A 170 16.30 -4.26 14.76
CA ARG A 170 17.54 -4.81 14.17
C ARG A 170 17.51 -4.85 12.65
N ILE A 171 16.30 -4.81 12.05
CA ILE A 171 16.10 -4.85 10.62
C ILE A 171 15.23 -3.66 10.23
N LEU A 172 15.72 -2.88 9.29
CA LEU A 172 14.97 -1.81 8.62
C LEU A 172 14.76 -2.21 7.17
N ILE A 173 13.54 -2.10 6.71
CA ILE A 173 13.18 -2.32 5.30
C ILE A 173 12.49 -1.07 4.78
N LEU A 174 12.99 -0.54 3.68
CA LEU A 174 12.41 0.56 2.93
C LEU A 174 11.94 0.02 1.58
N ASP A 175 10.65 0.03 1.35
CA ASP A 175 10.07 -0.42 0.08
C ASP A 175 9.53 0.77 -0.73
N GLU A 176 9.64 0.70 -2.05
CA GLU A 176 9.39 1.81 -2.96
C GLU A 176 10.20 3.07 -2.55
N VAL A 177 11.53 2.91 -2.37
CA VAL A 177 12.37 4.00 -1.85
C VAL A 177 12.39 5.23 -2.77
N ASP A 178 12.23 5.06 -4.07
CA ASP A 178 12.04 6.15 -5.03
C ASP A 178 10.86 7.05 -4.66
N ARG A 179 9.85 6.49 -4.01
CA ARG A 179 8.69 7.22 -3.50
C ARG A 179 8.91 7.75 -2.08
N LEU A 180 9.53 6.97 -1.20
CA LEU A 180 9.82 7.40 0.17
C LEU A 180 10.76 8.61 0.23
N TYR A 181 11.64 8.76 -0.75
CA TYR A 181 12.54 9.91 -0.90
C TYR A 181 11.95 11.06 -1.73
N SER A 182 10.66 10.99 -2.12
CA SER A 182 9.99 12.14 -2.74
C SER A 182 9.75 13.27 -1.73
N ASP A 183 9.64 14.50 -2.22
CA ASP A 183 9.51 15.72 -1.41
C ASP A 183 8.45 15.64 -0.30
N SER A 184 7.38 14.88 -0.54
CA SER A 184 6.28 14.74 0.42
C SER A 184 6.56 13.80 1.60
N LEU A 185 7.49 12.84 1.47
CA LEU A 185 7.74 11.80 2.49
C LEU A 185 9.17 11.80 3.02
N ALA A 186 10.10 12.45 2.32
CA ALA A 186 11.53 12.45 2.67
C ALA A 186 11.81 13.01 4.06
N SER A 187 11.10 14.07 4.46
CA SER A 187 11.26 14.68 5.79
C SER A 187 10.84 13.72 6.90
N GLU A 188 9.68 13.05 6.75
CA GLU A 188 9.18 12.06 7.73
C GLU A 188 10.14 10.86 7.82
N LEU A 189 10.60 10.36 6.67
CA LEU A 189 11.57 9.26 6.62
C LEU A 189 12.88 9.63 7.35
N SER A 190 13.41 10.83 7.10
CA SER A 190 14.63 11.32 7.76
C SER A 190 14.47 11.35 9.29
N GLN A 191 13.33 11.81 9.78
CA GLN A 191 13.03 11.81 11.21
C GLN A 191 12.91 10.39 11.76
N ILE A 192 12.22 9.46 11.08
CA ILE A 192 12.15 8.06 11.48
C ILE A 192 13.55 7.46 11.63
N LEU A 193 14.42 7.67 10.63
CA LEU A 193 15.79 7.17 10.62
C LEU A 193 16.60 7.66 11.81
N SER A 194 16.33 8.88 12.31
CA SER A 194 17.01 9.44 13.49
C SER A 194 16.66 8.73 14.80
N PHE A 195 15.48 8.11 14.90
CA PHE A 195 15.05 7.30 16.06
C PHE A 195 15.66 5.91 16.09
N LEU A 196 16.15 5.40 14.95
CA LEU A 196 16.55 4.00 14.83
C LEU A 196 18.02 3.75 15.24
N PRO A 197 18.33 2.56 15.78
CA PRO A 197 19.72 2.18 16.08
C PRO A 197 20.61 2.26 14.82
N LYS A 198 21.83 2.78 14.98
CA LYS A 198 22.81 2.81 13.88
C LYS A 198 23.22 1.41 13.43
N LYS A 199 23.39 0.48 14.39
CA LYS A 199 23.74 -0.92 14.12
C LYS A 199 22.48 -1.72 13.82
N ARG A 200 22.12 -1.84 12.57
CA ARG A 200 20.99 -2.62 12.05
C ARG A 200 21.30 -3.12 10.64
N GLN A 201 20.62 -4.14 10.21
CA GLN A 201 20.55 -4.51 8.81
C GLN A 201 19.54 -3.61 8.10
N THR A 202 19.87 -3.14 6.90
CA THR A 202 18.97 -2.29 6.09
C THR A 202 18.78 -2.91 4.71
N LEU A 203 17.53 -3.12 4.31
CA LEU A 203 17.16 -3.55 2.97
C LEU A 203 16.34 -2.44 2.32
N CYS A 204 16.76 -2.03 1.13
CA CYS A 204 16.07 -1.03 0.33
C CYS A 204 15.62 -1.65 -0.98
N PHE A 205 14.36 -1.43 -1.36
CA PHE A 205 13.80 -1.92 -2.61
C PHE A 205 13.19 -0.78 -3.42
N SER A 206 13.47 -0.78 -4.73
CA SER A 206 12.91 0.19 -5.66
C SER A 206 12.57 -0.45 -7.00
N ALA A 207 11.69 0.21 -7.74
CA ALA A 207 11.48 -0.09 -9.15
C ALA A 207 12.44 0.70 -10.04
N THR A 208 12.83 1.89 -9.61
CA THR A 208 13.72 2.81 -10.33
C THR A 208 14.79 3.36 -9.37
N LEU A 209 15.91 3.80 -9.93
CA LEU A 209 16.99 4.45 -9.18
C LEU A 209 17.26 5.85 -9.78
N PRO A 210 16.47 6.87 -9.39
CA PRO A 210 16.72 8.24 -9.83
C PRO A 210 18.09 8.76 -9.40
N ASP A 211 18.63 9.70 -10.17
CA ASP A 211 19.91 10.34 -9.87
C ASP A 211 19.95 10.90 -8.45
N GLY A 212 21.04 10.62 -7.73
CA GLY A 212 21.23 11.07 -6.35
C GLY A 212 20.59 10.20 -5.28
N LEU A 213 19.59 9.37 -5.59
CA LEU A 213 18.96 8.47 -4.61
C LEU A 213 19.95 7.44 -4.07
N GLU A 214 20.81 6.88 -4.92
CA GLU A 214 21.82 5.91 -4.53
C GLU A 214 22.76 6.46 -3.45
N LYS A 215 23.23 7.70 -3.60
CA LYS A 215 24.07 8.35 -2.60
C LYS A 215 23.36 8.52 -1.26
N SER A 216 22.09 8.90 -1.29
CA SER A 216 21.26 9.03 -0.08
C SER A 216 21.10 7.69 0.62
N LEU A 217 20.86 6.60 -0.11
CA LEU A 217 20.74 5.25 0.44
C LEU A 217 22.05 4.74 1.02
N HIS A 218 23.18 4.97 0.35
CA HIS A 218 24.50 4.61 0.89
C HIS A 218 24.82 5.30 2.22
N SER A 219 24.23 6.46 2.51
CA SER A 219 24.44 7.15 3.80
C SER A 219 23.78 6.46 4.99
N ILE A 220 22.76 5.64 4.76
CA ILE A 220 21.98 4.94 5.79
C ILE A 220 22.22 3.44 5.84
N MET A 221 23.00 2.91 4.90
CA MET A 221 23.31 1.48 4.75
C MET A 221 24.81 1.21 5.00
N SER A 222 25.13 -0.01 5.40
CA SER A 222 26.51 -0.44 5.66
C SER A 222 26.99 -1.37 4.54
N SER A 223 27.78 -0.82 3.60
CA SER A 223 28.32 -1.60 2.46
C SER A 223 27.26 -2.44 1.75
N PRO A 224 26.17 -1.83 1.25
CA PRO A 224 25.08 -2.57 0.67
C PRO A 224 25.51 -3.35 -0.58
N GLN A 225 24.93 -4.54 -0.75
CA GLN A 225 25.05 -5.28 -2.00
C GLN A 225 23.98 -4.74 -2.97
N LEU A 226 24.44 -4.14 -4.07
CA LEU A 226 23.53 -3.72 -5.14
C LEU A 226 23.11 -4.94 -5.96
N ILE A 227 21.82 -5.21 -5.98
CA ILE A 227 21.22 -6.28 -6.74
C ILE A 227 20.29 -5.64 -7.77
N THR A 228 20.71 -5.67 -9.00
CA THR A 228 19.88 -5.26 -10.12
C THR A 228 19.47 -6.49 -10.89
N VAL A 229 18.17 -6.74 -10.98
CA VAL A 229 17.67 -7.73 -11.93
C VAL A 229 17.69 -7.04 -13.29
N PRO A 230 18.53 -7.49 -14.23
CA PRO A 230 18.57 -6.90 -15.54
C PRO A 230 17.16 -6.99 -16.15
N SER A 231 16.52 -5.85 -16.30
CA SER A 231 15.47 -5.77 -17.29
C SER A 231 16.20 -5.50 -18.59
N GLU A 232 16.28 -6.50 -19.45
CA GLU A 232 16.55 -6.21 -20.85
C GLU A 232 15.49 -5.22 -21.28
N ASP A 233 15.89 -3.96 -21.37
CA ASP A 233 15.07 -2.77 -21.59
C ASP A 233 14.04 -2.45 -20.49
N ALA A 234 13.68 -1.17 -20.34
CA ALA A 234 12.52 -0.66 -19.59
C ALA A 234 11.17 -1.23 -20.13
N LYS A 235 11.22 -2.14 -21.07
CA LYS A 235 10.12 -2.91 -21.63
C LYS A 235 9.58 -3.82 -20.53
N LEU A 236 8.37 -3.54 -20.12
CA LEU A 236 7.58 -4.50 -19.34
C LEU A 236 7.28 -5.67 -20.27
N ILE A 237 8.14 -6.71 -20.26
CA ILE A 237 7.95 -7.90 -21.09
C ILE A 237 6.56 -8.46 -20.75
N GLY A 238 5.73 -8.67 -21.77
CA GLY A 238 4.35 -9.10 -21.62
C GLY A 238 3.32 -7.97 -21.58
N VAL A 239 3.71 -6.69 -21.46
CA VAL A 239 2.76 -5.57 -21.52
C VAL A 239 2.90 -4.83 -22.85
N LYS A 240 1.85 -4.89 -23.66
CA LYS A 240 1.73 -4.10 -24.88
C LYS A 240 1.25 -2.70 -24.51
N GLN A 241 1.94 -1.67 -25.00
CA GLN A 241 1.70 -0.28 -24.64
C GLN A 241 1.34 0.53 -25.87
N PHE A 242 0.23 1.27 -25.82
CA PHE A 242 -0.29 2.06 -26.93
C PHE A 242 -0.86 3.38 -26.44
N TYR A 243 -1.15 4.30 -27.37
CA TYR A 243 -2.03 5.43 -27.10
C TYR A 243 -3.24 5.43 -28.02
N LEU A 244 -4.35 6.01 -27.55
CA LEU A 244 -5.58 6.21 -28.28
C LEU A 244 -5.94 7.69 -28.27
N LYS A 245 -6.09 8.27 -29.46
CA LYS A 245 -6.57 9.65 -29.60
C LYS A 245 -8.08 9.69 -29.45
N CYS A 246 -8.59 10.64 -28.67
CA CYS A 246 -10.04 10.83 -28.48
C CYS A 246 -10.76 11.08 -29.80
N GLU A 247 -10.12 11.71 -30.77
CA GLU A 247 -10.67 11.99 -32.11
C GLU A 247 -10.88 10.74 -32.97
N ASN A 248 -10.17 9.66 -32.68
CA ASN A 248 -10.24 8.40 -33.44
C ASN A 248 -11.32 7.44 -32.91
N VAL A 249 -12.08 7.83 -31.91
CA VAL A 249 -13.16 7.01 -31.36
C VAL A 249 -14.43 7.22 -32.18
N PRO A 250 -15.17 6.17 -32.57
CA PRO A 250 -16.39 6.31 -33.39
C PRO A 250 -17.46 7.24 -32.79
N SER A 251 -17.48 7.40 -31.47
CA SER A 251 -18.37 8.35 -30.75
C SER A 251 -17.72 9.72 -30.51
N ALA A 252 -16.62 10.03 -31.22
CA ALA A 252 -15.95 11.31 -31.08
C ALA A 252 -16.90 12.46 -31.46
N ASP A 253 -17.09 13.40 -30.54
CA ASP A 253 -17.91 14.57 -30.71
C ASP A 253 -17.11 15.78 -30.25
N SER A 254 -16.85 16.70 -31.18
CA SER A 254 -16.09 17.92 -30.92
C SER A 254 -16.79 18.90 -29.98
N SER A 255 -18.12 18.77 -29.83
CA SER A 255 -18.90 19.58 -28.89
C SER A 255 -18.72 19.15 -27.41
N LYS A 256 -18.23 17.94 -27.17
CA LYS A 256 -17.98 17.42 -25.82
C LYS A 256 -16.75 18.07 -25.19
N ASN A 257 -16.80 18.26 -23.87
CA ASN A 257 -15.64 18.72 -23.12
C ASN A 257 -14.55 17.63 -22.98
N ASP A 258 -13.35 17.97 -22.45
CA ASP A 258 -12.21 17.07 -22.34
C ASP A 258 -12.56 15.77 -21.62
N ILE A 259 -13.22 15.85 -20.45
CA ILE A 259 -13.53 14.66 -19.66
C ILE A 259 -14.53 13.74 -20.38
N GLN A 260 -15.52 14.29 -21.04
CA GLN A 260 -16.51 13.53 -21.80
C GLN A 260 -15.88 12.78 -22.98
N ARG A 261 -14.92 13.40 -23.68
CA ARG A 261 -14.17 12.74 -24.76
C ARG A 261 -13.33 11.58 -24.23
N ARG A 262 -12.62 11.80 -23.12
CA ARG A 262 -11.80 10.74 -22.48
C ARG A 262 -12.66 9.57 -21.99
N VAL A 263 -13.80 9.87 -21.35
CA VAL A 263 -14.73 8.82 -20.90
C VAL A 263 -15.29 8.06 -22.11
N SER A 264 -15.61 8.73 -23.22
CA SER A 264 -16.04 8.06 -24.45
C SER A 264 -14.95 7.12 -25.00
N ALA A 265 -13.68 7.53 -24.92
CA ALA A 265 -12.55 6.70 -25.33
C ALA A 265 -12.32 5.50 -24.39
N ILE A 266 -12.49 5.71 -23.08
CA ILE A 266 -12.43 4.62 -22.08
C ILE A 266 -13.57 3.62 -22.33
N ASP A 267 -14.80 4.09 -22.49
CA ASP A 267 -15.96 3.24 -22.77
C ASP A 267 -15.75 2.42 -24.05
N TYR A 268 -15.25 3.03 -25.12
CA TYR A 268 -14.88 2.34 -26.35
C TYR A 268 -13.86 1.23 -26.11
N LEU A 269 -12.76 1.49 -25.37
CA LEU A 269 -11.75 0.50 -25.04
C LEU A 269 -12.31 -0.67 -24.22
N LEU A 270 -13.13 -0.37 -23.21
CA LEU A 270 -13.73 -1.39 -22.35
C LEU A 270 -14.68 -2.30 -23.13
N GLN A 271 -15.26 -1.84 -24.24
CA GLN A 271 -16.11 -2.64 -25.14
C GLN A 271 -15.27 -3.49 -26.12
N GLN A 272 -14.11 -3.00 -26.57
CA GLN A 272 -13.27 -3.69 -27.54
C GLN A 272 -12.38 -4.77 -26.93
N VAL A 273 -11.96 -4.57 -25.66
CA VAL A 273 -11.03 -5.46 -24.98
C VAL A 273 -11.80 -6.42 -24.06
N ASN A 274 -11.63 -7.71 -24.25
CA ASN A 274 -12.16 -8.71 -23.33
C ASN A 274 -11.28 -8.78 -22.07
N PHE A 275 -11.45 -7.81 -21.17
CA PHE A 275 -10.66 -7.72 -19.95
C PHE A 275 -11.28 -8.51 -18.78
N HIS A 276 -10.44 -9.00 -17.88
CA HIS A 276 -10.86 -9.55 -16.60
C HIS A 276 -11.11 -8.45 -15.59
N GLN A 277 -10.08 -7.65 -15.34
CA GLN A 277 -10.14 -6.45 -14.52
C GLN A 277 -9.36 -5.33 -15.22
N ALA A 278 -9.84 -4.11 -15.08
CA ALA A 278 -9.19 -2.92 -15.62
C ALA A 278 -8.89 -1.91 -14.51
N ILE A 279 -7.78 -1.18 -14.66
CA ILE A 279 -7.50 0.00 -13.84
C ILE A 279 -7.45 1.23 -14.73
N VAL A 280 -8.21 2.26 -14.38
CA VAL A 280 -8.22 3.57 -15.04
C VAL A 280 -7.52 4.58 -14.15
N PHE A 281 -6.42 5.17 -14.61
CA PHE A 281 -5.65 6.15 -13.87
C PHE A 281 -6.00 7.58 -14.23
N CYS A 282 -6.24 8.42 -13.23
CA CYS A 282 -6.46 9.85 -13.35
C CYS A 282 -5.40 10.63 -12.55
N ASN A 283 -5.03 11.82 -13.04
CA ASN A 283 -4.03 12.67 -12.35
C ASN A 283 -4.60 13.36 -11.10
N SER A 284 -5.92 13.52 -10.99
CA SER A 284 -6.56 14.16 -9.83
C SER A 284 -7.68 13.32 -9.23
N GLN A 285 -7.95 13.55 -7.96
CA GLN A 285 -9.01 12.86 -7.21
C GLN A 285 -10.41 13.19 -7.77
N SER A 286 -10.69 14.47 -8.01
CA SER A 286 -11.96 14.93 -8.58
C SER A 286 -12.21 14.32 -9.96
N ARG A 287 -11.17 14.18 -10.78
CA ARG A 287 -11.28 13.55 -12.09
C ARG A 287 -11.57 12.06 -11.97
N ALA A 288 -10.93 11.38 -11.01
CA ALA A 288 -11.19 9.95 -10.76
C ALA A 288 -12.65 9.71 -10.36
N THR A 289 -13.20 10.53 -9.47
CA THR A 289 -14.63 10.44 -9.08
C THR A 289 -15.55 10.67 -10.28
N LEU A 290 -15.30 11.71 -11.08
CA LEU A 290 -16.11 11.99 -12.27
C LEU A 290 -16.06 10.84 -13.29
N VAL A 291 -14.89 10.27 -13.54
CA VAL A 291 -14.76 9.13 -14.46
C VAL A 291 -15.53 7.93 -13.96
N ASP A 292 -15.46 7.62 -12.66
CA ASP A 292 -16.20 6.52 -12.05
C ASP A 292 -17.71 6.73 -12.16
N ASP A 293 -18.21 7.93 -11.80
CA ASP A 293 -19.63 8.29 -11.92
C ASP A 293 -20.14 8.06 -13.36
N TRP A 294 -19.39 8.52 -14.37
CA TRP A 294 -19.73 8.33 -15.77
C TRP A 294 -19.71 6.85 -16.21
N LEU A 295 -18.74 6.08 -15.75
CA LEU A 295 -18.68 4.66 -16.06
C LEU A 295 -19.85 3.89 -15.43
N GLN A 296 -20.22 4.20 -14.18
CA GLN A 296 -21.39 3.61 -13.52
C GLN A 296 -22.68 3.97 -14.24
N VAL A 297 -22.90 5.23 -14.61
CA VAL A 297 -24.05 5.65 -15.41
C VAL A 297 -24.06 4.94 -16.77
N GLY A 298 -22.88 4.74 -17.36
CA GLY A 298 -22.70 3.93 -18.55
C GLY A 298 -22.93 2.43 -18.34
N GLY A 299 -23.28 1.94 -17.13
CA GLY A 299 -23.57 0.53 -16.80
C GLY A 299 -22.32 -0.32 -16.54
N TRP A 300 -21.12 0.26 -16.38
CA TRP A 300 -19.94 -0.50 -15.97
C TRP A 300 -19.95 -0.74 -14.47
N SER A 301 -19.58 -1.97 -14.06
CA SER A 301 -19.32 -2.27 -12.65
C SER A 301 -17.97 -1.69 -12.26
N SER A 302 -17.96 -0.40 -11.87
CA SER A 302 -16.76 0.33 -11.48
C SER A 302 -16.80 0.80 -10.03
N THR A 303 -15.64 1.11 -9.50
CA THR A 303 -15.46 1.72 -8.18
C THR A 303 -14.23 2.62 -8.21
N CYS A 304 -14.29 3.70 -7.41
CA CYS A 304 -13.21 4.67 -7.32
C CYS A 304 -12.38 4.48 -6.04
N ILE A 305 -11.07 4.80 -6.13
CA ILE A 305 -10.19 4.89 -4.97
C ILE A 305 -9.25 6.09 -5.09
N HIS A 306 -9.24 6.97 -4.09
CA HIS A 306 -8.33 8.13 -4.03
C HIS A 306 -7.98 8.54 -2.60
N GLY A 307 -6.99 9.43 -2.45
CA GLY A 307 -6.40 9.78 -1.16
C GLY A 307 -7.34 10.46 -0.16
N ALA A 308 -8.38 11.18 -0.62
CA ALA A 308 -9.33 11.88 0.24
C ALA A 308 -10.45 10.97 0.80
N MET A 309 -10.58 9.72 0.32
CA MET A 309 -11.59 8.79 0.84
C MET A 309 -11.24 8.31 2.24
N GLU A 310 -12.28 8.06 3.03
CA GLU A 310 -12.16 7.37 4.32
C GLU A 310 -11.57 5.96 4.14
N GLN A 311 -10.88 5.47 5.16
CA GLN A 311 -10.20 4.17 5.07
C GLN A 311 -11.19 3.00 4.90
N SER A 312 -12.38 3.09 5.49
CA SER A 312 -13.49 2.16 5.32
C SER A 312 -13.89 2.01 3.85
N ASP A 313 -14.09 3.15 3.17
CA ASP A 313 -14.53 3.20 1.77
C ASP A 313 -13.46 2.69 0.82
N ARG A 314 -12.19 3.02 1.12
CA ARG A 314 -11.04 2.48 0.38
C ARG A 314 -10.96 0.95 0.49
N ASN A 315 -11.15 0.42 1.71
CA ASN A 315 -11.18 -1.02 1.94
C ASN A 315 -12.36 -1.69 1.24
N ALA A 316 -13.53 -1.05 1.24
CA ALA A 316 -14.71 -1.52 0.53
C ALA A 316 -14.47 -1.57 -0.99
N ALA A 317 -13.89 -0.51 -1.58
CA ALA A 317 -13.54 -0.46 -3.00
C ALA A 317 -12.55 -1.59 -3.39
N ILE A 318 -11.48 -1.79 -2.59
CA ILE A 318 -10.52 -2.87 -2.83
C ILE A 318 -11.20 -4.25 -2.72
N SER A 319 -12.07 -4.43 -1.72
CA SER A 319 -12.81 -5.68 -1.55
C SER A 319 -13.76 -5.95 -2.71
N ALA A 320 -14.43 -4.91 -3.23
CA ALA A 320 -15.31 -5.00 -4.39
C ALA A 320 -14.55 -5.48 -5.65
N VAL A 321 -13.34 -4.96 -5.87
CA VAL A 321 -12.52 -5.43 -7.00
C VAL A 321 -12.00 -6.85 -6.75
N LYS A 322 -11.51 -7.17 -5.56
CA LYS A 322 -11.03 -8.53 -5.23
C LYS A 322 -12.12 -9.60 -5.32
N SER A 323 -13.36 -9.27 -5.01
CA SER A 323 -14.52 -10.17 -5.12
C SER A 323 -15.17 -10.17 -6.51
N PHE A 324 -14.66 -9.41 -7.48
CA PHE A 324 -15.23 -9.22 -8.81
C PHE A 324 -16.63 -8.57 -8.82
N SER A 325 -17.10 -8.00 -7.71
CA SER A 325 -18.29 -7.17 -7.71
C SER A 325 -18.08 -5.83 -8.44
N ALA A 326 -16.82 -5.38 -8.55
CA ALA A 326 -16.39 -4.33 -9.46
C ALA A 326 -15.27 -4.86 -10.36
N ARG A 327 -15.38 -4.64 -11.66
CA ARG A 327 -14.36 -5.05 -12.66
C ARG A 327 -13.44 -3.93 -13.11
N VAL A 328 -13.87 -2.68 -12.91
CA VAL A 328 -13.10 -1.48 -13.27
C VAL A 328 -12.78 -0.71 -12.00
N LEU A 329 -11.49 -0.50 -11.73
CA LEU A 329 -11.02 0.35 -10.64
C LEU A 329 -10.57 1.69 -11.23
N VAL A 330 -11.21 2.78 -10.84
CA VAL A 330 -10.75 4.13 -11.19
C VAL A 330 -9.89 4.65 -10.04
N SER A 331 -8.70 5.14 -10.32
CA SER A 331 -7.76 5.51 -9.25
C SER A 331 -6.89 6.71 -9.56
N SER A 332 -6.57 7.47 -8.52
CA SER A 332 -5.44 8.40 -8.58
C SER A 332 -4.10 7.68 -8.29
N ASP A 333 -2.98 8.26 -8.73
CA ASP A 333 -1.64 7.65 -8.63
C ASP A 333 -1.24 7.16 -7.23
N LEU A 334 -1.66 7.90 -6.19
CA LEU A 334 -1.24 7.61 -4.83
C LEU A 334 -1.82 6.31 -4.28
N THR A 335 -3.02 5.94 -4.71
CA THR A 335 -3.80 4.86 -4.10
C THR A 335 -3.69 3.54 -4.86
N ALA A 336 -3.47 3.58 -6.16
CA ALA A 336 -3.29 2.36 -6.94
C ALA A 336 -1.89 1.73 -6.81
N ARG A 337 -0.93 2.48 -6.21
CA ARG A 337 0.38 1.91 -5.88
C ARG A 337 0.23 0.93 -4.72
N GLY A 338 0.85 -0.22 -4.85
CA GLY A 338 0.81 -1.25 -3.81
C GLY A 338 -0.43 -2.14 -3.80
N ILE A 339 -1.52 -1.82 -4.52
CA ILE A 339 -2.65 -2.73 -4.64
C ILE A 339 -2.25 -3.90 -5.55
N ASP A 340 -2.31 -5.11 -5.01
CA ASP A 340 -2.08 -6.34 -5.76
C ASP A 340 -3.42 -6.90 -6.24
N LEU A 341 -3.65 -6.72 -7.52
CA LEU A 341 -4.79 -7.25 -8.23
C LEU A 341 -4.24 -8.20 -9.31
N ASP A 342 -4.27 -9.47 -9.03
CA ASP A 342 -3.63 -10.50 -9.86
C ASP A 342 -4.26 -10.66 -11.25
N ARG A 343 -5.45 -10.10 -11.47
CA ARG A 343 -6.25 -10.32 -12.69
C ARG A 343 -6.43 -9.07 -13.55
N VAL A 344 -5.65 -8.04 -13.30
CA VAL A 344 -5.65 -6.84 -14.13
C VAL A 344 -4.88 -7.14 -15.41
N ASN A 345 -5.60 -7.17 -16.52
CA ASN A 345 -5.02 -7.33 -17.86
C ASN A 345 -5.22 -6.10 -18.76
N LEU A 346 -5.89 -5.07 -18.26
CA LEU A 346 -6.04 -3.78 -18.93
C LEU A 346 -5.71 -2.62 -17.99
N VAL A 347 -4.81 -1.74 -18.40
CA VAL A 347 -4.54 -0.46 -17.76
C VAL A 347 -4.87 0.65 -18.72
N VAL A 348 -5.63 1.64 -18.26
CA VAL A 348 -5.96 2.83 -19.06
C VAL A 348 -5.45 4.08 -18.33
N ASN A 349 -4.55 4.82 -18.93
CA ASN A 349 -4.21 6.16 -18.46
C ASN A 349 -5.23 7.15 -19.04
N CYS A 350 -6.22 7.54 -18.24
CA CYS A 350 -7.17 8.60 -18.62
C CYS A 350 -6.44 9.92 -18.85
N ASP A 351 -5.45 10.21 -18.02
CA ASP A 351 -4.56 11.35 -18.13
C ASP A 351 -3.11 10.89 -18.26
N ILE A 352 -2.33 11.61 -19.08
CA ILE A 352 -0.90 11.36 -19.18
C ILE A 352 -0.22 11.77 -17.86
N PRO A 353 0.57 10.90 -17.22
CA PRO A 353 1.29 11.26 -16.00
C PRO A 353 2.42 12.25 -16.30
N GLN A 354 2.79 13.05 -15.29
CA GLN A 354 3.83 14.06 -15.46
C GLN A 354 5.25 13.48 -15.58
N HIS A 355 5.48 12.27 -15.03
CA HIS A 355 6.80 11.67 -14.94
C HIS A 355 6.83 10.24 -15.48
N ALA A 356 7.93 9.88 -16.14
CA ALA A 356 8.13 8.55 -16.71
C ALA A 356 8.06 7.43 -15.66
N HIS A 357 8.59 7.63 -14.45
CA HIS A 357 8.48 6.64 -13.38
C HIS A 357 7.02 6.39 -12.95
N THR A 358 6.18 7.44 -12.94
CA THR A 358 4.73 7.29 -12.65
C THR A 358 4.06 6.48 -13.74
N TYR A 359 4.42 6.73 -15.01
CA TYR A 359 3.94 5.95 -16.15
C TYR A 359 4.28 4.45 -15.98
N LEU A 360 5.52 4.12 -15.69
CA LEU A 360 5.95 2.73 -15.49
C LEU A 360 5.23 2.07 -14.29
N HIS A 361 5.01 2.80 -13.21
CA HIS A 361 4.24 2.31 -12.05
C HIS A 361 2.78 2.03 -12.39
N ARG A 362 2.14 2.84 -13.24
CA ARG A 362 0.76 2.62 -13.71
C ARG A 362 0.70 1.40 -14.62
N VAL A 363 1.52 1.38 -15.65
CA VAL A 363 1.57 0.30 -16.64
C VAL A 363 1.93 -1.03 -15.98
N GLY A 364 2.83 -1.02 -15.00
CA GLY A 364 3.21 -2.20 -14.21
C GLY A 364 2.12 -2.72 -13.25
N ARG A 365 0.87 -2.20 -13.33
CA ARG A 365 -0.28 -2.83 -12.65
C ARG A 365 -0.83 -4.01 -13.44
N THR A 366 -0.57 -4.07 -14.75
CA THR A 366 -0.81 -5.27 -15.58
C THR A 366 0.49 -6.01 -15.90
N GLY A 367 0.41 -7.19 -16.45
CA GLY A 367 1.61 -8.00 -16.77
C GLY A 367 2.37 -8.48 -15.54
N ARG A 368 1.73 -8.57 -14.36
CA ARG A 368 2.37 -9.01 -13.12
C ARG A 368 2.66 -10.50 -13.14
N PHE A 369 3.75 -10.88 -12.49
CA PHE A 369 4.19 -12.29 -12.43
C PHE A 369 4.38 -12.94 -13.81
N GLY A 370 4.75 -12.15 -14.84
CA GLY A 370 4.98 -12.64 -16.19
C GLY A 370 3.71 -12.93 -16.99
N THR A 371 2.56 -12.39 -16.60
CA THR A 371 1.32 -12.47 -17.39
C THR A 371 1.31 -11.43 -18.50
N LEU A 372 0.43 -11.63 -19.50
CA LEU A 372 0.22 -10.67 -20.57
C LEU A 372 -0.71 -9.53 -20.11
N GLY A 373 -0.56 -8.36 -20.71
CA GLY A 373 -1.42 -7.22 -20.43
C GLY A 373 -1.36 -6.12 -21.47
N LEU A 374 -2.40 -5.31 -21.50
CA LEU A 374 -2.55 -4.16 -22.38
C LEU A 374 -2.56 -2.86 -21.56
N ALA A 375 -1.77 -1.88 -21.96
CA ALA A 375 -1.79 -0.55 -21.40
C ALA A 375 -2.09 0.49 -22.50
N VAL A 376 -3.11 1.31 -22.30
CA VAL A 376 -3.51 2.31 -23.28
C VAL A 376 -3.56 3.69 -22.63
N SER A 377 -2.89 4.66 -23.22
CA SER A 377 -2.90 6.06 -22.78
C SER A 377 -3.86 6.87 -23.67
N ILE A 378 -4.85 7.51 -23.06
CA ILE A 378 -5.79 8.37 -23.78
C ILE A 378 -5.15 9.73 -24.00
N THR A 379 -5.16 10.20 -25.25
CA THR A 379 -4.67 11.54 -25.61
C THR A 379 -5.79 12.39 -26.19
N ASN A 380 -5.86 13.64 -25.76
CA ASN A 380 -6.83 14.63 -26.25
C ASN A 380 -6.09 15.91 -26.62
N GLY A 381 -5.65 15.99 -27.88
CA GLY A 381 -4.87 17.09 -28.41
C GLY A 381 -3.36 16.88 -28.39
N ASP A 382 -2.63 17.81 -29.03
CA ASP A 382 -1.19 17.69 -29.30
C ASP A 382 -0.32 17.75 -28.04
N GLN A 383 -0.79 18.44 -27.00
CA GLN A 383 -0.06 18.55 -25.73
C GLN A 383 0.09 17.18 -25.06
N ASP A 384 -0.97 16.37 -25.04
CA ASP A 384 -0.90 15.02 -24.48
C ASP A 384 0.04 14.12 -25.28
N VAL A 385 -0.03 14.22 -26.61
CA VAL A 385 0.85 13.46 -27.51
C VAL A 385 2.31 13.84 -27.28
N SER A 386 2.61 15.13 -27.15
CA SER A 386 3.96 15.62 -26.84
C SER A 386 4.45 15.14 -25.47
N SER A 387 3.59 15.21 -24.44
CA SER A 387 3.92 14.73 -23.09
C SER A 387 4.19 13.23 -23.08
N LEU A 388 3.41 12.45 -23.83
CA LEU A 388 3.62 11.01 -23.96
C LEU A 388 4.90 10.70 -24.75
N GLY A 389 5.23 11.51 -25.77
CA GLY A 389 6.48 11.43 -26.52
C GLY A 389 7.70 11.59 -25.61
N ALA A 390 7.71 12.59 -24.74
CA ALA A 390 8.78 12.80 -23.76
C ALA A 390 8.93 11.61 -22.78
N ILE A 391 7.80 11.01 -22.37
CA ILE A 391 7.84 9.79 -21.56
C ILE A 391 8.43 8.63 -22.36
N SER A 392 8.00 8.43 -23.61
CA SER A 392 8.48 7.40 -24.53
C SER A 392 10.00 7.46 -24.70
N GLU A 393 10.55 8.66 -24.90
CA GLU A 393 11.99 8.90 -24.96
C GLU A 393 12.70 8.53 -23.65
N SER A 394 12.13 8.99 -22.51
CA SER A 394 12.71 8.75 -21.17
C SER A 394 12.76 7.26 -20.82
N VAL A 395 11.76 6.47 -21.25
CA VAL A 395 11.70 5.01 -21.00
C VAL A 395 12.38 4.18 -22.10
N SER A 396 12.91 4.82 -23.15
CA SER A 396 13.49 4.18 -24.33
C SER A 396 12.59 3.11 -24.95
N TYR A 397 11.29 3.39 -24.99
CA TYR A 397 10.27 2.51 -25.54
C TYR A 397 9.27 3.31 -26.38
N GLU A 398 9.15 2.98 -27.68
CA GLU A 398 8.18 3.58 -28.56
C GLU A 398 6.76 3.16 -28.17
N ILE A 399 5.89 4.14 -27.91
CA ILE A 399 4.47 3.92 -27.59
C ILE A 399 3.69 4.25 -28.86
N PRO A 400 3.32 3.25 -29.69
CA PRO A 400 2.60 3.49 -30.95
C PRO A 400 1.13 3.76 -30.71
N GLN A 401 0.45 4.24 -31.74
CA GLN A 401 -1.01 4.38 -31.75
C GLN A 401 -1.67 2.99 -31.72
N LEU A 402 -2.78 2.89 -30.97
CA LEU A 402 -3.56 1.67 -30.89
C LEU A 402 -4.14 1.32 -32.26
N PRO A 403 -3.96 0.09 -32.78
CA PRO A 403 -4.57 -0.34 -34.03
C PRO A 403 -6.08 -0.54 -33.87
N ASP A 404 -6.81 -0.43 -35.00
CA ASP A 404 -8.26 -0.61 -35.02
C ASP A 404 -8.71 -2.01 -34.56
N VAL A 405 -7.89 -3.02 -34.81
CA VAL A 405 -8.13 -4.41 -34.36
C VAL A 405 -7.12 -4.76 -33.27
N ILE A 406 -7.61 -5.05 -32.07
CA ILE A 406 -6.78 -5.40 -30.92
C ILE A 406 -6.69 -6.92 -30.83
N PRO A 407 -5.50 -7.54 -31.11
CA PRO A 407 -5.32 -8.97 -31.04
C PRO A 407 -5.52 -9.51 -29.61
N LYS A 408 -6.26 -10.60 -29.47
CA LYS A 408 -6.58 -11.19 -28.15
C LYS A 408 -5.35 -11.74 -27.43
N ASP A 409 -4.37 -12.24 -28.16
CA ASP A 409 -3.11 -12.76 -27.65
C ASP A 409 -2.26 -11.72 -26.91
N TRP A 410 -2.59 -10.41 -26.99
CA TRP A 410 -1.90 -9.36 -26.27
C TRP A 410 -2.31 -9.24 -24.80
N TYR A 411 -3.51 -9.72 -24.44
CA TYR A 411 -4.09 -9.50 -23.12
C TYR A 411 -4.91 -10.69 -22.60
N ASP A 412 -5.10 -11.75 -23.42
CA ASP A 412 -5.90 -12.90 -23.03
C ASP A 412 -5.08 -13.83 -22.14
N PHE A 413 -5.54 -13.96 -20.89
CA PHE A 413 -5.08 -15.03 -20.03
C PHE A 413 -5.73 -16.31 -20.52
N GLN A 414 -4.98 -17.29 -20.99
CA GLN A 414 -5.48 -18.64 -21.15
C GLN A 414 -5.86 -19.19 -19.77
N LEU A 415 -7.03 -18.80 -19.30
CA LEU A 415 -7.67 -19.39 -18.11
C LEU A 415 -8.17 -20.78 -18.50
N GLN A 416 -7.25 -21.73 -18.56
CA GLN A 416 -7.63 -23.14 -18.51
C GLN A 416 -8.18 -23.35 -17.10
N ASN A 417 -9.49 -23.64 -17.04
CA ASN A 417 -10.27 -24.18 -15.89
C ASN A 417 -10.87 -23.26 -14.84
N ASP A 418 -11.13 -22.00 -15.08
CA ASP A 418 -11.87 -21.18 -14.12
C ASP A 418 -13.34 -20.98 -14.57
N GLU A 419 -14.23 -21.91 -14.19
CA GLU A 419 -15.69 -21.85 -14.52
C GLU A 419 -16.38 -20.58 -13.97
N CYS A 420 -15.86 -20.02 -12.87
CA CYS A 420 -16.40 -18.80 -12.28
C CYS A 420 -16.14 -17.59 -13.18
N SER A 421 -14.92 -17.47 -13.71
CA SER A 421 -14.54 -16.37 -14.62
C SER A 421 -15.29 -16.40 -15.95
N ARG A 422 -15.66 -17.61 -16.45
CA ARG A 422 -16.47 -17.74 -17.66
C ARG A 422 -17.90 -17.23 -17.47
N LYS A 423 -18.52 -17.48 -16.31
CA LYS A 423 -19.86 -17.00 -15.99
C LYS A 423 -19.90 -15.48 -15.83
N GLU A 424 -18.88 -14.90 -15.20
CA GLU A 424 -18.76 -13.45 -14.99
C GLU A 424 -18.48 -12.70 -16.31
N LEU A 425 -17.65 -13.28 -17.20
CA LEU A 425 -17.40 -12.75 -18.54
C LEU A 425 -18.65 -12.75 -19.41
N ALA A 426 -19.47 -13.80 -19.34
CA ALA A 426 -20.72 -13.88 -20.07
C ALA A 426 -21.73 -12.81 -19.62
N GLN A 427 -21.87 -12.59 -18.31
CA GLN A 427 -22.77 -11.55 -17.78
C GLN A 427 -22.34 -10.12 -18.13
N ALA A 428 -21.02 -9.87 -18.27
CA ALA A 428 -20.51 -8.55 -18.64
C ALA A 428 -20.61 -8.25 -20.16
N SER A 429 -20.72 -9.29 -21.00
CA SER A 429 -20.90 -9.12 -22.45
C SER A 429 -22.33 -8.86 -22.87
N GLU A 430 -23.31 -9.03 -21.97
CA GLU A 430 -24.75 -8.79 -22.22
C GLU A 430 -25.18 -7.35 -21.96
N ARG A 431 -24.33 -6.40 -22.16
CA ARG A 431 -24.67 -4.97 -22.03
C ARG A 431 -25.63 -4.55 -23.15
N PRO A 432 -26.70 -3.79 -22.87
CA PRO A 432 -27.54 -3.20 -23.91
C PRO A 432 -26.72 -2.29 -24.82
N LYS A 433 -26.73 -2.55 -26.12
CA LYS A 433 -25.89 -1.85 -27.13
C LYS A 433 -26.29 -0.39 -27.39
N ASP A 434 -27.33 0.14 -26.75
CA ASP A 434 -27.97 1.41 -27.14
C ASP A 434 -28.06 2.47 -26.01
N VAL A 435 -27.19 2.44 -25.01
CA VAL A 435 -27.17 3.52 -24.01
C VAL A 435 -26.21 4.61 -24.48
N ALA A 436 -26.75 5.66 -25.10
CA ALA A 436 -26.02 6.89 -25.34
C ALA A 436 -25.51 7.47 -24.01
N LEU A 437 -24.28 7.98 -23.99
CA LEU A 437 -23.75 8.69 -22.83
C LEU A 437 -24.74 9.79 -22.43
N PRO A 438 -25.22 9.83 -21.17
CA PRO A 438 -26.17 10.82 -20.73
C PRO A 438 -25.58 12.22 -20.84
N ALA A 439 -26.45 13.21 -21.11
CA ALA A 439 -26.11 14.62 -20.96
C ALA A 439 -25.60 14.86 -19.53
N GLN A 440 -24.71 15.82 -19.35
CA GLN A 440 -23.96 16.14 -18.12
C GLN A 440 -24.73 15.78 -16.85
N PRO A 441 -24.09 15.16 -15.85
CA PRO A 441 -24.66 15.07 -14.51
C PRO A 441 -25.04 16.51 -14.10
N ARG A 442 -26.30 16.72 -13.76
CA ARG A 442 -26.76 18.01 -13.26
C ARG A 442 -25.83 18.38 -12.11
N GLN A 443 -25.20 19.56 -12.20
CA GLN A 443 -24.56 20.16 -11.03
C GLN A 443 -25.62 20.08 -9.93
N ARG A 444 -25.30 19.40 -8.83
CA ARG A 444 -26.11 19.45 -7.63
C ARG A 444 -26.10 20.92 -7.23
N ASP A 445 -27.22 21.60 -7.47
CA ASP A 445 -27.41 22.97 -7.01
C ASP A 445 -27.20 22.94 -5.49
N ASN A 446 -26.19 23.66 -5.04
CA ASN A 446 -25.87 23.91 -3.62
C ASN A 446 -27.00 24.70 -2.89
N GLN A 447 -28.22 24.70 -3.42
CA GLN A 447 -29.36 25.38 -2.78
C GLN A 447 -30.04 24.56 -1.68
N GLY A 448 -29.61 23.32 -1.44
CA GLY A 448 -30.17 22.46 -0.38
C GLY A 448 -29.57 22.64 1.01
N GLU A 449 -28.40 23.26 1.14
CA GLU A 449 -27.73 23.40 2.45
C GLU A 449 -28.17 24.63 3.27
N GLU A 450 -28.64 25.68 2.64
CA GLU A 450 -29.13 26.86 3.38
C GLU A 450 -30.43 26.62 4.18
N HIS A 451 -31.21 25.58 3.85
CA HIS A 451 -32.47 25.31 4.58
C HIS A 451 -32.29 24.42 5.82
N ASN A 452 -31.13 23.76 6.00
CA ASN A 452 -30.91 22.91 7.18
C ASN A 452 -30.11 23.64 8.29
N GLU A 453 -29.43 24.73 7.99
CA GLU A 453 -28.78 25.54 9.04
C GLU A 453 -29.78 26.29 9.95
N LYS A 454 -31.00 26.58 9.46
CA LYS A 454 -32.02 27.26 10.30
C LYS A 454 -32.70 26.37 11.33
N LYS A 455 -32.47 25.08 11.38
CA LYS A 455 -33.05 24.17 12.39
C LYS A 455 -32.08 23.74 13.48
N ARG A 456 -30.84 24.14 13.47
CA ARG A 456 -29.92 24.01 14.60
C ARG A 456 -29.77 25.35 15.32
N LYS A 457 -30.90 25.90 15.81
CA LYS A 457 -30.85 26.88 16.91
C LYS A 457 -30.42 26.12 18.15
N ILE A 458 -29.15 26.27 18.51
CA ILE A 458 -28.66 25.97 19.85
C ILE A 458 -29.50 26.83 20.80
N VAL A 459 -30.28 26.20 21.63
CA VAL A 459 -30.92 26.86 22.76
C VAL A 459 -29.78 27.24 23.68
N LYS A 460 -29.41 28.51 23.67
CA LYS A 460 -28.49 29.06 24.66
C LYS A 460 -29.28 29.16 25.97
N ASP A 461 -28.86 28.41 26.95
CA ASP A 461 -29.28 28.59 28.34
C ASP A 461 -28.85 30.01 28.81
N PRO A 462 -29.67 30.74 29.55
CA PRO A 462 -29.37 32.14 29.92
C PRO A 462 -28.15 32.33 30.82
N ALA A 463 -27.44 31.28 31.21
CA ALA A 463 -26.26 31.33 32.06
C ALA A 463 -24.90 31.31 31.34
N GLY A 464 -24.86 31.18 30.01
CA GLY A 464 -23.62 31.40 29.23
C GLY A 464 -22.46 30.43 29.49
N ILE A 465 -22.71 29.23 30.02
CA ILE A 465 -21.67 28.25 30.32
C ILE A 465 -21.91 27.03 29.39
N ASP A 466 -21.21 26.98 28.27
CA ASP A 466 -21.16 25.79 27.45
C ASP A 466 -20.49 24.65 28.23
N SER A 467 -21.21 23.55 28.33
CA SER A 467 -20.95 22.34 29.07
C SER A 467 -19.48 21.92 29.20
N VAL A 468 -18.93 22.03 30.42
CA VAL A 468 -17.67 21.41 30.86
C VAL A 468 -17.78 19.88 31.00
N ALA A 469 -18.90 19.30 30.62
CA ALA A 469 -19.21 17.87 30.82
C ALA A 469 -18.36 16.89 29.96
N SER A 470 -17.59 17.36 28.96
CA SER A 470 -16.77 16.46 28.11
C SER A 470 -15.34 16.23 28.62
N PHE A 471 -14.88 16.98 29.65
CA PHE A 471 -13.50 16.88 30.15
C PHE A 471 -13.34 16.05 31.43
N SER A 472 -14.43 15.62 32.07
CA SER A 472 -14.39 14.86 33.33
C SER A 472 -13.92 13.39 33.17
N GLN A 473 -13.64 12.94 31.97
CA GLN A 473 -13.19 11.55 31.69
C GLN A 473 -11.68 11.40 31.45
N PHE A 474 -10.91 12.51 31.46
CA PHE A 474 -9.47 12.45 31.21
C PHE A 474 -8.67 12.78 32.45
N PRO A 475 -7.57 12.05 32.71
CA PRO A 475 -6.68 12.38 33.81
C PRO A 475 -5.96 13.72 33.56
N PRO A 476 -5.64 14.51 34.62
CA PRO A 476 -5.11 15.87 34.49
C PRO A 476 -3.82 16.05 33.67
N TRP A 477 -3.06 14.98 33.47
CA TRP A 477 -1.82 14.99 32.68
C TRP A 477 -2.05 14.87 31.16
N ALA A 478 -3.26 14.56 30.70
CA ALA A 478 -3.61 14.45 29.30
C ALA A 478 -4.00 15.79 28.63
N ILE A 479 -3.98 16.89 29.39
CA ILE A 479 -4.37 18.23 28.93
C ILE A 479 -3.11 18.97 28.44
N PRO A 480 -3.11 19.57 27.24
CA PRO A 480 -2.00 20.40 26.76
C PRO A 480 -1.65 21.54 27.72
N PRO A 481 -0.38 21.99 27.77
CA PRO A 481 0.10 22.99 28.73
C PRO A 481 -0.66 24.34 28.72
N ASP A 482 -1.12 24.74 27.55
CA ASP A 482 -1.88 25.98 27.29
C ASP A 482 -3.33 25.94 27.81
N ALA A 483 -3.91 24.74 27.95
CA ALA A 483 -5.25 24.55 28.51
C ALA A 483 -5.26 24.36 30.05
N ARG A 484 -4.10 24.23 30.71
CA ARG A 484 -4.00 23.97 32.15
C ARG A 484 -4.31 25.18 33.00
N THR A 485 -4.03 26.38 32.52
CA THR A 485 -4.31 27.63 33.23
C THR A 485 -5.80 27.90 33.37
N ASP A 486 -6.59 27.56 32.36
CA ASP A 486 -8.04 27.76 32.41
C ASP A 486 -8.74 26.70 33.27
N PHE A 487 -8.16 25.50 33.36
CA PHE A 487 -8.67 24.41 34.18
C PHE A 487 -8.47 24.66 35.69
N GLN A 488 -7.32 25.24 36.08
CA GLN A 488 -7.08 25.57 37.50
C GLN A 488 -7.96 26.67 38.04
N SER A 489 -8.40 27.62 37.21
CA SER A 489 -9.35 28.65 37.61
C SER A 489 -10.81 28.16 37.72
N ALA A 490 -11.16 27.08 37.01
CA ALA A 490 -12.49 26.47 37.02
C ALA A 490 -12.69 25.43 38.15
N CYS A 491 -11.61 24.85 38.69
CA CYS A 491 -11.64 23.77 39.69
C CYS A 491 -11.45 24.23 41.15
N ASN A 492 -11.69 25.48 41.49
CA ASN A 492 -11.62 25.97 42.89
C ASN A 492 -12.82 25.52 43.74
N VAL A 493 -13.18 24.23 43.68
CA VAL A 493 -14.12 23.61 44.63
C VAL A 493 -13.56 22.28 45.10
N THR A 494 -13.12 22.30 46.39
CA THR A 494 -12.83 21.15 47.26
C THR A 494 -11.66 20.22 46.91
N SER A 495 -10.53 20.56 47.49
CA SER A 495 -9.41 19.68 47.75
C SER A 495 -9.71 18.68 48.84
N HIS A 496 -9.77 17.40 48.57
CA HIS A 496 -9.29 16.35 49.48
C HIS A 496 -8.85 15.12 48.70
N GLY A 497 -7.52 14.89 48.71
CA GLY A 497 -6.97 13.56 48.76
C GLY A 497 -6.60 12.87 47.45
N LEU A 498 -5.77 13.50 46.56
CA LEU A 498 -4.96 12.72 45.62
C LEU A 498 -3.47 13.08 45.77
N PRO A 499 -2.56 12.10 45.86
CA PRO A 499 -1.13 12.42 45.96
C PRO A 499 -0.62 13.04 44.65
N PRO A 500 0.38 13.96 44.73
CA PRO A 500 0.99 14.54 43.53
C PRO A 500 1.68 13.48 42.68
N PRO A 501 1.74 13.64 41.34
CA PRO A 501 2.46 12.71 40.47
C PRO A 501 3.96 12.71 40.80
N PRO A 502 4.65 11.57 40.67
CA PRO A 502 6.09 11.48 40.94
C PRO A 502 6.89 12.33 39.95
N PRO A 503 8.00 12.96 40.38
CA PRO A 503 8.82 13.77 39.50
C PRO A 503 9.45 12.93 38.37
N PRO A 504 9.74 13.53 37.21
CA PRO A 504 10.24 12.80 36.01
C PRO A 504 11.47 11.90 36.24
N ALA A 505 12.30 12.22 37.22
CA ALA A 505 13.48 11.43 37.58
C ALA A 505 13.15 10.03 38.13
N VAL A 506 11.97 9.84 38.73
CA VAL A 506 11.56 8.53 39.30
C VAL A 506 11.07 7.60 38.20
N VAL A 507 10.49 8.12 37.12
CA VAL A 507 10.07 7.31 35.97
C VAL A 507 11.28 6.74 35.23
N LEU A 508 12.36 7.51 35.11
CA LEU A 508 13.63 7.04 34.52
C LEU A 508 14.34 5.98 35.36
N GLN A 509 14.23 6.05 36.70
CA GLN A 509 14.75 5.01 37.59
C GLN A 509 13.98 3.68 37.46
N TRP A 510 12.66 3.75 37.27
CA TRP A 510 11.83 2.56 37.05
C TRP A 510 12.17 1.85 35.74
N LEU A 511 12.41 2.61 34.67
CA LEU A 511 12.81 2.06 33.37
C LEU A 511 14.23 1.46 33.39
N ASN A 512 15.16 2.04 34.13
CA ASN A 512 16.50 1.48 34.32
C ASN A 512 16.51 0.24 35.23
N TRP A 513 15.56 0.12 36.16
CA TRP A 513 15.47 -1.01 37.07
C TRP A 513 15.02 -2.31 36.37
N SER A 514 14.15 -2.19 35.37
CA SER A 514 13.68 -3.34 34.56
C SER A 514 14.75 -3.95 33.65
N VAL A 515 15.86 -3.25 33.39
CA VAL A 515 16.96 -3.73 32.52
C VAL A 515 18.05 -4.47 33.29
N THR A 516 18.14 -4.31 34.64
CA THR A 516 19.23 -4.86 35.45
C THR A 516 18.81 -5.95 36.44
N TYR A 517 17.51 -6.29 36.54
CA TYR A 517 17.05 -7.27 37.52
C TYR A 517 17.10 -8.71 36.99
N HIS A 518 18.10 -9.49 37.41
CA HIS A 518 18.06 -10.95 37.43
C HIS A 518 17.38 -11.40 38.73
N PRO A 519 16.21 -12.05 38.70
CA PRO A 519 15.62 -12.56 39.93
C PRO A 519 16.46 -13.71 40.46
N PRO A 520 16.75 -13.74 41.77
CA PRO A 520 17.35 -14.93 42.38
C PRO A 520 16.36 -16.08 42.34
N SER A 521 16.89 -17.31 42.14
CA SER A 521 16.16 -18.57 42.10
C SER A 521 15.27 -18.72 43.34
N LEU A 522 13.97 -18.73 43.18
CA LEU A 522 13.01 -19.11 44.20
C LEU A 522 13.13 -20.63 44.43
N ILE A 523 13.70 -20.99 45.59
CA ILE A 523 13.62 -22.34 46.18
C ILE A 523 12.18 -22.50 46.69
N ILE A 524 11.38 -23.32 46.03
CA ILE A 524 10.05 -23.72 46.48
C ILE A 524 10.23 -24.83 47.53
N PRO A 525 9.75 -24.68 48.78
CA PRO A 525 9.71 -25.79 49.69
C PRO A 525 8.65 -26.81 49.27
N ASN A 526 9.05 -28.10 49.25
CA ASN A 526 8.14 -29.25 49.04
C ASN A 526 7.00 -29.23 50.05
N PHE A 527 5.76 -29.11 49.61
CA PHE A 527 4.58 -29.48 50.39
C PHE A 527 4.18 -30.91 50.00
N GLN A 528 4.29 -31.85 50.97
CA GLN A 528 3.65 -33.16 50.89
C GLN A 528 2.20 -33.03 51.37
N PRO A 529 1.21 -33.68 50.70
CA PRO A 529 -0.15 -33.75 51.22
C PRO A 529 -0.28 -34.90 52.24
N THR A 530 -0.87 -34.58 53.34
CA THR A 530 -1.56 -35.57 54.18
C THR A 530 -3.05 -35.58 53.82
#